data_fc6188ad602671b8bf92359e650d7c9d
#
_entry.id   fc6188ad602671b8bf92359e650d7c9d
#
_cell.length_a   1.000
_cell.length_b   1.000
_cell.length_c   1.000
_cell.angle_alpha   90.00
_cell.angle_beta   90.00
_cell.angle_gamma   90.00
#
_symmetry.space_group_name_H-M   'P 1'
#
loop_
_entity.id
_entity.type
_entity.pdbx_description
1 polymer ?
#
loop_
_entity_poly.entity_id
_entity_poly.type
_entity_poly.pdbx_seq_one_letter_code
_entity_poly.pdbx_strand_id
1 'polypeptide(L)'
;MSDFLKRGYILNLELRRKYINDGEGVKKIIKDLVCDKAFTDTKILFAAVAADLIKGEKVIVRKGKLFDALLASASIPGMFPPVILDKKILVDGGIVDVVPIETAKSLGANFVIGVNVSQTIKKRVEFGNAIEIFFRSDFITSAELRKIQLSFADIVITPKVGRFHWSDFSRPEQCIREGEIAAQNALLEFKKKMKKIKTSWWKRLFN
;
A
#
# COMPACT_ATOMS: atom_id res chain seq x y z
N MET A 1 26.48 -10.99 6.19
CA MET A 1 25.70 -9.85 6.70
C MET A 1 25.80 -9.66 8.21
N SER A 2 26.12 -10.69 9.00
CA SER A 2 26.25 -10.61 10.47
C SER A 2 27.52 -9.90 10.97
N ASP A 3 28.63 -9.95 10.23
CA ASP A 3 29.92 -9.39 10.69
C ASP A 3 30.07 -7.88 10.44
N PHE A 4 29.35 -7.34 9.47
CA PHE A 4 29.36 -5.90 9.19
C PHE A 4 28.65 -5.09 10.30
N LEU A 5 27.63 -5.69 10.92
CA LEU A 5 26.90 -5.07 12.03
C LEU A 5 27.55 -5.30 13.39
N LYS A 6 28.45 -6.31 13.53
CA LYS A 6 29.17 -6.58 14.76
C LYS A 6 30.35 -5.67 15.02
N ARG A 7 30.90 -5.06 13.99
CA ARG A 7 31.98 -4.06 14.13
C ARG A 7 31.37 -2.69 14.39
N GLY A 8 30.99 -2.41 15.63
CA GLY A 8 30.31 -1.20 16.12
C GLY A 8 30.99 0.16 15.84
N TYR A 9 31.72 0.30 14.74
CA TYR A 9 32.51 1.49 14.41
C TYR A 9 31.78 2.51 13.53
N ILE A 10 30.63 2.19 12.96
CA ILE A 10 29.97 3.09 11.99
C ILE A 10 28.64 3.67 12.49
N LEU A 11 28.03 3.10 13.51
CA LEU A 11 26.70 3.56 13.96
C LEU A 11 26.67 3.72 15.48
N ASN A 12 27.02 4.91 15.96
CA ASN A 12 26.61 5.40 17.29
C ASN A 12 25.09 5.65 17.28
N LEU A 13 24.34 4.70 16.76
CA LEU A 13 22.89 4.71 16.77
C LEU A 13 22.44 3.91 17.97
N GLU A 14 21.80 4.54 18.94
CA GLU A 14 20.97 3.85 19.93
C GLU A 14 19.79 3.13 19.24
N LEU A 15 20.06 2.14 18.42
CA LEU A 15 19.08 1.23 17.83
C LEU A 15 18.51 0.26 18.85
N ARG A 16 18.31 0.71 20.10
CA ARG A 16 17.64 -0.05 21.14
C ARG A 16 16.12 -0.16 20.90
N ARG A 17 15.54 0.75 20.13
CA ARG A 17 14.13 0.70 19.74
C ARG A 17 13.98 0.01 18.40
N LYS A 18 13.18 -1.04 18.34
CA LYS A 18 12.88 -1.78 17.09
C LYS A 18 11.98 -0.99 16.12
N TYR A 19 11.39 0.12 16.58
CA TYR A 19 10.46 0.97 15.82
C TYR A 19 10.39 2.36 16.47
N ILE A 20 9.99 3.36 15.68
CA ILE A 20 9.92 4.78 16.12
C ILE A 20 8.65 5.04 16.93
N ASN A 21 7.52 4.38 16.57
CA ASN A 21 6.20 4.57 17.20
C ASN A 21 5.60 3.20 17.57
N ASP A 22 4.93 3.09 18.70
CA ASP A 22 4.28 1.86 19.18
C ASP A 22 3.03 1.46 18.37
N GLY A 23 2.53 2.37 17.52
CA GLY A 23 1.39 2.15 16.65
C GLY A 23 0.02 2.19 17.34
N GLU A 24 -0.06 2.54 18.62
CA GLU A 24 -1.33 2.52 19.37
C GLU A 24 -2.40 3.42 18.74
N GLY A 25 -2.01 4.60 18.22
CA GLY A 25 -2.92 5.49 17.49
C GLY A 25 -3.52 4.82 16.25
N VAL A 26 -2.69 4.16 15.45
CA VAL A 26 -3.12 3.44 14.22
C VAL A 26 -3.99 2.25 14.59
N LYS A 27 -3.61 1.48 15.61
CA LYS A 27 -4.42 0.35 16.13
C LYS A 27 -5.82 0.81 16.54
N LYS A 28 -5.90 1.92 17.29
CA LYS A 28 -7.17 2.49 17.73
C LYS A 28 -8.04 2.88 16.53
N ILE A 29 -7.50 3.62 15.57
CA ILE A 29 -8.23 4.05 14.37
C ILE A 29 -8.75 2.84 13.59
N ILE A 30 -7.90 1.83 13.33
CA ILE A 30 -8.31 0.64 12.61
C ILE A 30 -9.40 -0.11 13.38
N LYS A 31 -9.24 -0.26 14.71
CA LYS A 31 -10.22 -0.94 15.57
C LYS A 31 -11.58 -0.22 15.56
N ASP A 32 -11.59 1.10 15.64
CA ASP A 32 -12.81 1.90 15.60
C ASP A 32 -13.52 1.80 14.24
N LEU A 33 -12.76 1.68 13.14
CA LEU A 33 -13.32 1.56 11.79
C LEU A 33 -13.93 0.19 11.49
N VAL A 34 -13.24 -0.90 11.86
CA VAL A 34 -13.67 -2.25 11.47
C VAL A 34 -14.27 -3.06 12.62
N CYS A 35 -14.15 -2.60 13.86
CA CYS A 35 -14.58 -3.31 15.06
C CYS A 35 -14.04 -4.75 15.09
N ASP A 36 -14.90 -5.75 15.38
CA ASP A 36 -14.54 -7.16 15.38
C ASP A 36 -14.88 -7.89 14.06
N LYS A 37 -15.11 -7.15 12.97
CA LYS A 37 -15.47 -7.74 11.67
C LYS A 37 -14.37 -8.61 11.10
N ALA A 38 -14.80 -9.69 10.46
CA ALA A 38 -13.96 -10.62 9.71
C ALA A 38 -14.10 -10.36 8.18
N PHE A 39 -13.26 -11.00 7.37
CA PHE A 39 -13.38 -10.98 5.92
C PHE A 39 -14.73 -11.50 5.42
N THR A 40 -15.35 -12.44 6.14
CA THR A 40 -16.69 -12.98 5.85
C THR A 40 -17.81 -11.95 5.97
N ASP A 41 -17.60 -10.86 6.71
CA ASP A 41 -18.59 -9.81 6.91
C ASP A 41 -18.51 -8.73 5.83
N THR A 42 -17.55 -8.84 4.90
CA THR A 42 -17.43 -7.88 3.81
C THR A 42 -18.45 -8.16 2.70
N LYS A 43 -19.18 -7.13 2.26
CA LYS A 43 -20.13 -7.24 1.14
C LYS A 43 -19.47 -7.42 -0.22
N ILE A 44 -18.21 -7.03 -0.34
CA ILE A 44 -17.40 -7.12 -1.55
C ILE A 44 -16.14 -7.88 -1.17
N LEU A 45 -15.65 -8.74 -2.08
CA LEU A 45 -14.39 -9.45 -1.86
C LEU A 45 -13.27 -8.45 -1.54
N PHE A 46 -12.63 -8.69 -0.40
CA PHE A 46 -11.55 -7.85 0.10
C PHE A 46 -10.29 -8.68 0.32
N ALA A 47 -9.14 -8.08 0.06
CA ALA A 47 -7.84 -8.64 0.38
C ALA A 47 -6.90 -7.51 0.82
N ALA A 48 -6.04 -7.79 1.80
CA ALA A 48 -4.96 -6.92 2.19
C ALA A 48 -3.61 -7.54 1.81
N VAL A 49 -2.65 -6.72 1.43
CA VAL A 49 -1.30 -7.17 1.10
C VAL A 49 -0.36 -6.78 2.23
N ALA A 50 0.47 -7.73 2.66
CA ALA A 50 1.55 -7.54 3.62
C ALA A 50 2.82 -8.20 3.09
N ALA A 51 3.96 -7.94 3.73
CA ALA A 51 5.22 -8.62 3.44
C ALA A 51 5.72 -9.41 4.66
N ASP A 52 6.14 -10.66 4.43
CA ASP A 52 6.77 -11.49 5.45
C ASP A 52 8.26 -11.16 5.54
N LEU A 53 8.67 -10.59 6.67
CA LEU A 53 10.08 -10.20 6.91
C LEU A 53 11.04 -11.39 7.00
N ILE A 54 10.54 -12.59 7.30
CA ILE A 54 11.40 -13.78 7.43
C ILE A 54 11.68 -14.38 6.06
N LYS A 55 10.64 -14.53 5.24
CA LYS A 55 10.75 -15.15 3.93
C LYS A 55 11.08 -14.16 2.81
N GLY A 56 10.85 -12.88 3.00
CA GLY A 56 10.96 -11.88 1.95
C GLY A 56 9.85 -11.99 0.88
N GLU A 57 8.68 -12.51 1.25
CA GLU A 57 7.60 -12.82 0.33
C GLU A 57 6.38 -11.94 0.55
N LYS A 58 5.65 -11.68 -0.54
CA LYS A 58 4.33 -11.08 -0.50
C LYS A 58 3.32 -12.03 0.17
N VAL A 59 2.52 -11.51 1.09
CA VAL A 59 1.44 -12.23 1.76
C VAL A 59 0.10 -11.56 1.45
N ILE A 60 -0.81 -12.31 0.83
CA ILE A 60 -2.17 -11.87 0.54
C ILE A 60 -3.08 -12.39 1.67
N VAL A 61 -3.56 -11.50 2.52
CA VAL A 61 -4.46 -11.84 3.63
C VAL A 61 -5.90 -11.69 3.17
N ARG A 62 -6.67 -12.80 3.28
CA ARG A 62 -8.06 -12.88 2.79
C ARG A 62 -9.02 -13.53 3.78
N LYS A 63 -8.56 -13.89 4.96
CA LYS A 63 -9.33 -14.58 5.99
C LYS A 63 -8.92 -14.10 7.39
N GLY A 64 -9.76 -14.40 8.37
CA GLY A 64 -9.57 -13.98 9.74
C GLY A 64 -10.18 -12.60 10.01
N LYS A 65 -9.69 -11.91 11.03
CA LYS A 65 -10.17 -10.57 11.40
C LYS A 65 -9.62 -9.50 10.45
N LEU A 66 -10.47 -8.56 10.06
CA LEU A 66 -10.04 -7.40 9.24
C LEU A 66 -9.00 -6.56 9.96
N PHE A 67 -9.15 -6.41 11.28
CA PHE A 67 -8.20 -5.66 12.11
C PHE A 67 -6.76 -6.13 11.92
N ASP A 68 -6.51 -7.45 12.04
CA ASP A 68 -5.15 -8.01 11.96
C ASP A 68 -4.53 -7.80 10.57
N ALA A 69 -5.33 -8.01 9.54
CA ALA A 69 -4.89 -7.83 8.15
C ALA A 69 -4.58 -6.37 7.81
N LEU A 70 -5.43 -5.44 8.23
CA LEU A 70 -5.24 -4.01 8.01
C LEU A 70 -4.06 -3.48 8.81
N LEU A 71 -3.90 -3.92 10.06
CA LEU A 71 -2.77 -3.54 10.89
C LEU A 71 -1.45 -4.04 10.28
N ALA A 72 -1.41 -5.30 9.81
CA ALA A 72 -0.23 -5.83 9.11
C ALA A 72 0.10 -5.03 7.85
N SER A 73 -0.92 -4.72 7.02
CA SER A 73 -0.78 -3.96 5.78
C SER A 73 -0.41 -2.49 5.98
N ALA A 74 -0.62 -1.93 7.18
CA ALA A 74 -0.29 -0.56 7.54
C ALA A 74 0.98 -0.44 8.42
N SER A 75 1.64 -1.55 8.75
CA SER A 75 2.83 -1.56 9.62
C SER A 75 4.09 -1.20 8.85
N ILE A 76 4.29 0.09 8.60
CA ILE A 76 5.46 0.63 7.88
C ILE A 76 6.75 0.22 8.59
N PRO A 77 7.70 -0.48 7.89
CA PRO A 77 8.94 -0.92 8.48
C PRO A 77 9.76 0.20 9.12
N GLY A 78 10.28 -0.06 10.33
CA GLY A 78 11.03 0.94 11.10
C GLY A 78 10.16 1.99 11.79
N MET A 79 8.96 2.29 11.28
CA MET A 79 8.02 3.26 11.85
C MET A 79 7.12 2.62 12.90
N PHE A 80 6.50 1.47 12.56
CA PHE A 80 5.56 0.75 13.41
C PHE A 80 6.04 -0.67 13.71
N PRO A 81 5.55 -1.29 14.82
CA PRO A 81 5.85 -2.68 15.12
C PRO A 81 5.35 -3.61 14.02
N PRO A 82 6.14 -4.65 13.66
CA PRO A 82 5.63 -5.74 12.84
C PRO A 82 4.47 -6.48 13.52
N VAL A 83 3.57 -7.03 12.73
CA VAL A 83 2.42 -7.82 13.20
C VAL A 83 2.74 -9.30 13.08
N ILE A 84 2.50 -10.06 14.15
CA ILE A 84 2.61 -11.52 14.11
C ILE A 84 1.24 -12.09 13.75
N LEU A 85 1.14 -12.70 12.58
CA LEU A 85 -0.08 -13.35 12.08
C LEU A 85 0.28 -14.69 11.44
N ASP A 86 -0.40 -15.76 11.83
CA ASP A 86 -0.16 -17.13 11.33
C ASP A 86 1.33 -17.53 11.38
N LYS A 87 2.04 -17.25 12.47
CA LYS A 87 3.49 -17.50 12.67
C LYS A 87 4.41 -16.72 11.70
N LYS A 88 3.91 -15.76 10.97
CA LYS A 88 4.68 -14.85 10.11
C LYS A 88 4.90 -13.52 10.81
N ILE A 89 6.01 -12.87 10.50
CA ILE A 89 6.30 -11.51 10.97
C ILE A 89 6.01 -10.57 9.78
N LEU A 90 4.85 -9.91 9.83
CA LEU A 90 4.31 -9.12 8.73
C LEU A 90 4.53 -7.63 8.93
N VAL A 91 4.82 -6.96 7.83
CA VAL A 91 4.90 -5.51 7.70
C VAL A 91 4.09 -5.04 6.51
N ASP A 92 4.04 -3.72 6.28
CA ASP A 92 3.35 -3.08 5.16
C ASP A 92 3.73 -3.75 3.82
N GLY A 93 2.70 -4.08 3.04
CA GLY A 93 2.86 -4.68 1.72
C GLY A 93 3.50 -3.74 0.70
N GLY A 94 3.54 -2.44 0.97
CA GLY A 94 4.14 -1.44 0.08
C GLY A 94 5.63 -1.67 -0.23
N ILE A 95 6.33 -2.50 0.54
CA ILE A 95 7.72 -2.87 0.23
C ILE A 95 7.83 -3.90 -0.91
N VAL A 96 6.75 -4.62 -1.25
CA VAL A 96 6.73 -5.65 -2.31
C VAL A 96 5.62 -5.42 -3.34
N ASP A 97 4.53 -4.75 -2.96
CA ASP A 97 3.35 -4.56 -3.82
C ASP A 97 2.65 -3.24 -3.48
N VAL A 98 3.23 -2.13 -3.97
CA VAL A 98 2.80 -0.75 -3.63
C VAL A 98 1.39 -0.47 -4.09
N VAL A 99 1.05 -0.92 -5.32
CA VAL A 99 -0.32 -0.86 -5.86
C VAL A 99 -0.64 -2.26 -6.39
N PRO A 100 -1.45 -3.06 -5.70
CA PRO A 100 -1.55 -4.50 -5.89
C PRO A 100 -2.39 -4.91 -7.12
N ILE A 101 -2.02 -4.43 -8.30
CA ILE A 101 -2.71 -4.66 -9.57
C ILE A 101 -2.65 -6.15 -9.96
N GLU A 102 -1.44 -6.73 -9.95
CA GLU A 102 -1.26 -8.14 -10.29
C GLU A 102 -1.88 -9.05 -9.24
N THR A 103 -1.84 -8.63 -7.97
CA THR A 103 -2.56 -9.33 -6.89
C THR A 103 -4.07 -9.35 -7.17
N ALA A 104 -4.68 -8.23 -7.54
CA ALA A 104 -6.10 -8.20 -7.89
C ALA A 104 -6.41 -9.11 -9.09
N LYS A 105 -5.57 -9.12 -10.13
CA LYS A 105 -5.71 -10.04 -11.28
C LYS A 105 -5.59 -11.51 -10.89
N SER A 106 -4.61 -11.85 -10.05
CA SER A 106 -4.43 -13.22 -9.54
C SER A 106 -5.62 -13.71 -8.71
N LEU A 107 -6.36 -12.79 -8.12
CA LEU A 107 -7.60 -13.07 -7.38
C LEU A 107 -8.85 -13.12 -8.27
N GLY A 108 -8.69 -13.05 -9.61
CA GLY A 108 -9.76 -13.23 -10.58
C GLY A 108 -10.33 -11.93 -11.15
N ALA A 109 -9.74 -10.78 -10.88
CA ALA A 109 -10.19 -9.53 -11.49
C ALA A 109 -9.83 -9.48 -12.98
N ASN A 110 -10.85 -9.33 -13.84
CA ASN A 110 -10.69 -9.20 -15.30
C ASN A 110 -10.51 -7.73 -15.74
N PHE A 111 -10.75 -6.79 -14.84
CA PHE A 111 -10.56 -5.36 -15.05
C PHE A 111 -10.13 -4.73 -13.73
N VAL A 112 -8.99 -4.03 -13.75
CA VAL A 112 -8.38 -3.49 -12.53
C VAL A 112 -8.20 -1.99 -12.64
N ILE A 113 -8.74 -1.28 -11.68
CA ILE A 113 -8.53 0.16 -11.50
C ILE A 113 -7.47 0.36 -10.42
N GLY A 114 -6.33 0.91 -10.79
CA GLY A 114 -5.29 1.31 -9.84
C GLY A 114 -5.50 2.74 -9.36
N VAL A 115 -5.50 2.95 -8.04
CA VAL A 115 -5.57 4.30 -7.46
C VAL A 115 -4.22 4.67 -6.87
N ASN A 116 -3.58 5.69 -7.45
CA ASN A 116 -2.27 6.16 -7.03
C ASN A 116 -2.39 7.38 -6.11
N VAL A 117 -2.35 7.19 -4.81
CA VAL A 117 -2.41 8.25 -3.79
C VAL A 117 -1.04 8.65 -3.25
N SER A 118 0.04 8.25 -3.90
CA SER A 118 1.39 8.44 -3.39
C SER A 118 1.85 9.88 -3.46
N GLN A 119 2.77 10.22 -2.56
CA GLN A 119 3.42 11.52 -2.56
C GLN A 119 4.25 11.77 -3.82
N THR A 120 4.33 13.04 -4.20
CA THR A 120 5.21 13.49 -5.28
C THR A 120 6.65 13.56 -4.80
N ILE A 121 7.58 13.04 -5.59
CA ILE A 121 9.02 13.12 -5.30
C ILE A 121 9.48 14.58 -5.38
N LYS A 122 9.81 15.19 -4.26
CA LYS A 122 10.40 16.53 -4.22
C LYS A 122 11.80 16.52 -4.87
N LYS A 123 12.08 17.46 -5.76
CA LYS A 123 13.36 17.54 -6.49
C LYS A 123 14.52 18.04 -5.63
N ARG A 124 14.24 18.85 -4.61
CA ARG A 124 15.25 19.40 -3.67
C ARG A 124 14.88 18.99 -2.26
N VAL A 125 15.78 18.29 -1.61
CA VAL A 125 15.65 17.83 -0.22
C VAL A 125 17.01 17.94 0.42
N GLU A 126 17.08 18.54 1.58
CA GLU A 126 18.23 18.49 2.47
C GLU A 126 18.04 17.34 3.45
N PHE A 127 19.11 16.66 3.77
CA PHE A 127 19.08 15.52 4.68
C PHE A 127 19.86 15.87 5.95
N GLY A 128 19.17 15.78 7.09
CA GLY A 128 19.77 16.01 8.40
C GLY A 128 20.50 14.80 8.99
N ASN A 129 20.13 13.59 8.54
CA ASN A 129 20.68 12.34 9.10
C ASN A 129 20.54 11.13 8.15
N ALA A 130 21.22 10.04 8.50
CA ALA A 130 21.24 8.81 7.70
C ALA A 130 19.86 8.12 7.61
N ILE A 131 18.99 8.28 8.62
CA ILE A 131 17.65 7.69 8.62
C ILE A 131 16.79 8.34 7.55
N GLU A 132 16.89 9.66 7.39
CA GLU A 132 16.17 10.38 6.34
C GLU A 132 16.63 9.97 4.94
N ILE A 133 17.94 9.73 4.76
CA ILE A 133 18.49 9.20 3.50
C ILE A 133 17.94 7.80 3.24
N PHE A 134 17.87 6.94 4.26
CA PHE A 134 17.33 5.60 4.14
C PHE A 134 15.85 5.62 3.72
N PHE A 135 14.99 6.37 4.41
CA PHE A 135 13.58 6.51 4.04
C PHE A 135 13.40 7.14 2.65
N ARG A 136 14.29 8.07 2.28
CA ARG A 136 14.26 8.65 0.93
C ARG A 136 14.61 7.62 -0.14
N SER A 137 15.59 6.79 0.11
CA SER A 137 16.00 5.72 -0.82
C SER A 137 14.90 4.69 -1.00
N ASP A 138 14.27 4.26 0.10
CA ASP A 138 13.10 3.37 0.09
C ASP A 138 11.94 3.99 -0.68
N PHE A 139 11.65 5.27 -0.46
CA PHE A 139 10.62 5.99 -1.20
C PHE A 139 10.86 6.06 -2.71
N ILE A 140 12.13 6.23 -3.13
CA ILE A 140 12.51 6.21 -4.55
C ILE A 140 12.29 4.81 -5.13
N THR A 141 12.73 3.76 -4.45
CA THR A 141 12.53 2.37 -4.87
C THR A 141 11.04 2.04 -5.00
N SER A 142 10.25 2.40 -4.00
CA SER A 142 8.80 2.22 -4.00
C SER A 142 8.13 3.01 -5.14
N ALA A 143 8.65 4.19 -5.51
CA ALA A 143 8.12 4.98 -6.61
C ALA A 143 8.34 4.32 -7.97
N GLU A 144 9.52 3.72 -8.20
CA GLU A 144 9.80 2.97 -9.44
C GLU A 144 9.01 1.67 -9.50
N LEU A 145 8.93 0.92 -8.40
CA LEU A 145 8.08 -0.28 -8.33
C LEU A 145 6.62 0.04 -8.65
N ARG A 146 6.07 1.07 -8.03
CA ARG A 146 4.70 1.56 -8.28
C ARG A 146 4.47 1.92 -9.74
N LYS A 147 5.41 2.59 -10.38
CA LYS A 147 5.31 2.96 -11.79
C LYS A 147 5.18 1.71 -12.69
N ILE A 148 5.96 0.68 -12.40
CA ILE A 148 5.88 -0.61 -13.09
C ILE A 148 4.51 -1.25 -12.82
N GLN A 149 4.09 -1.35 -11.57
CA GLN A 149 2.83 -2.00 -11.20
C GLN A 149 1.61 -1.30 -11.80
N LEU A 150 1.58 0.04 -11.78
CA LEU A 150 0.50 0.82 -12.39
C LEU A 150 0.38 0.60 -13.91
N SER A 151 1.46 0.25 -14.60
CA SER A 151 1.39 -0.05 -16.04
C SER A 151 0.55 -1.28 -16.37
N PHE A 152 0.32 -2.16 -15.40
CA PHE A 152 -0.55 -3.33 -15.55
C PHE A 152 -2.03 -3.06 -15.25
N ALA A 153 -2.39 -1.86 -14.79
CA ALA A 153 -3.78 -1.49 -14.54
C ALA A 153 -4.52 -1.18 -15.84
N ASP A 154 -5.81 -1.51 -15.88
CA ASP A 154 -6.66 -1.12 -17.00
C ASP A 154 -6.95 0.38 -16.97
N ILE A 155 -7.12 0.95 -15.78
CA ILE A 155 -7.26 2.40 -15.57
C ILE A 155 -6.42 2.78 -14.37
N VAL A 156 -5.77 3.95 -14.46
CA VAL A 156 -5.06 4.57 -13.35
C VAL A 156 -5.75 5.87 -12.98
N ILE A 157 -6.15 5.97 -11.71
CA ILE A 157 -6.69 7.20 -11.12
C ILE A 157 -5.61 7.80 -10.22
N THR A 158 -5.22 9.05 -10.48
CA THR A 158 -4.18 9.74 -9.69
C THR A 158 -4.75 11.04 -9.13
N PRO A 159 -5.32 11.03 -7.91
CA PRO A 159 -5.73 12.24 -7.21
C PRO A 159 -4.55 13.17 -6.93
N LYS A 160 -4.78 14.49 -6.91
CA LYS A 160 -3.73 15.48 -6.64
C LYS A 160 -3.42 15.60 -5.15
N VAL A 161 -3.26 14.48 -4.47
CA VAL A 161 -2.94 14.41 -3.02
C VAL A 161 -1.46 14.30 -2.73
N GLY A 162 -0.62 14.09 -3.73
CA GLY A 162 0.84 13.86 -3.56
C GLY A 162 1.61 15.03 -2.90
N ARG A 163 0.98 16.19 -2.70
CA ARG A 163 1.52 17.34 -1.97
C ARG A 163 1.38 17.21 -0.45
N PHE A 164 0.44 16.38 0.03
CA PHE A 164 0.21 16.17 1.45
C PHE A 164 1.21 15.14 1.99
N HIS A 165 1.65 15.35 3.22
CA HIS A 165 2.44 14.34 3.92
C HIS A 165 1.54 13.14 4.27
N TRP A 166 2.07 11.93 4.19
CA TRP A 166 1.29 10.70 4.44
C TRP A 166 0.68 10.64 5.85
N SER A 167 1.28 11.36 6.81
CA SER A 167 0.78 11.48 8.19
C SER A 167 -0.07 12.73 8.44
N ASP A 168 -0.41 13.51 7.40
CA ASP A 168 -1.26 14.70 7.53
C ASP A 168 -2.74 14.32 7.39
N PHE A 169 -3.39 14.07 8.50
CA PHE A 169 -4.82 13.78 8.59
C PHE A 169 -5.69 15.02 8.85
N SER A 170 -5.13 16.22 8.73
CA SER A 170 -5.84 17.48 9.03
C SER A 170 -6.77 17.96 7.93
N ARG A 171 -6.73 17.33 6.73
CA ARG A 171 -7.43 17.80 5.53
C ARG A 171 -8.17 16.68 4.78
N PRO A 172 -8.98 15.86 5.45
CA PRO A 172 -9.64 14.72 4.82
C PRO A 172 -10.59 15.14 3.70
N GLU A 173 -11.35 16.26 3.86
CA GLU A 173 -12.30 16.73 2.86
C GLU A 173 -11.60 17.12 1.55
N GLN A 174 -10.40 17.70 1.64
CA GLN A 174 -9.60 18.03 0.47
C GLN A 174 -9.14 16.79 -0.27
N CYS A 175 -8.69 15.74 0.46
CA CYS A 175 -8.28 14.48 -0.13
C CYS A 175 -9.45 13.76 -0.80
N ILE A 176 -10.63 13.76 -0.18
CA ILE A 176 -11.87 13.18 -0.74
C ILE A 176 -12.22 13.90 -2.06
N ARG A 177 -12.25 15.23 -2.04
CA ARG A 177 -12.57 16.03 -3.23
C ARG A 177 -11.62 15.80 -4.40
N GLU A 178 -10.31 15.72 -4.13
CA GLU A 178 -9.31 15.40 -5.17
C GLU A 178 -9.52 13.98 -5.73
N GLY A 179 -9.93 13.02 -4.89
CA GLY A 179 -10.31 11.67 -5.30
C GLY A 179 -11.52 11.67 -6.23
N GLU A 180 -12.58 12.39 -5.88
CA GLU A 180 -13.81 12.53 -6.69
C GLU A 180 -13.49 13.15 -8.06
N ILE A 181 -12.74 14.24 -8.09
CA ILE A 181 -12.34 14.91 -9.34
C ILE A 181 -11.53 13.96 -10.22
N ALA A 182 -10.57 13.24 -9.64
CA ALA A 182 -9.74 12.31 -10.41
C ALA A 182 -10.56 11.14 -10.97
N ALA A 183 -11.51 10.61 -10.19
CA ALA A 183 -12.41 9.55 -10.63
C ALA A 183 -13.35 10.03 -11.74
N GLN A 184 -13.92 11.24 -11.63
CA GLN A 184 -14.76 11.83 -12.68
C GLN A 184 -13.99 12.01 -13.98
N ASN A 185 -12.75 12.46 -13.94
CA ASN A 185 -11.89 12.60 -15.13
C ASN A 185 -11.61 11.26 -15.80
N ALA A 186 -11.50 10.17 -15.05
CA ALA A 186 -11.29 8.82 -15.58
C ALA A 186 -12.57 8.16 -16.14
N LEU A 187 -13.76 8.72 -15.86
CA LEU A 187 -15.04 8.09 -16.16
C LEU A 187 -15.28 7.86 -17.66
N LEU A 188 -14.83 8.79 -18.51
CA LEU A 188 -14.95 8.63 -19.97
C LEU A 188 -14.12 7.48 -20.50
N GLU A 189 -12.90 7.33 -20.02
CA GLU A 189 -12.02 6.22 -20.38
C GLU A 189 -12.58 4.89 -19.88
N PHE A 190 -13.05 4.87 -18.63
CA PHE A 190 -13.74 3.71 -18.06
C PHE A 190 -14.92 3.26 -18.92
N LYS A 191 -15.82 4.18 -19.28
CA LYS A 191 -16.99 3.86 -20.14
C LYS A 191 -16.57 3.30 -21.49
N LYS A 192 -15.53 3.85 -22.12
CA LYS A 192 -14.99 3.37 -23.41
C LYS A 192 -14.45 1.94 -23.29
N LYS A 193 -13.63 1.66 -22.25
CA LYS A 193 -13.03 0.34 -22.02
C LYS A 193 -14.09 -0.72 -21.67
N MET A 194 -15.06 -0.38 -20.82
CA MET A 194 -16.17 -1.27 -20.47
C MET A 194 -17.05 -1.61 -21.69
N LYS A 195 -17.30 -0.66 -22.58
CA LYS A 195 -18.04 -0.94 -23.82
C LYS A 195 -17.30 -1.93 -24.72
N LYS A 196 -15.97 -1.80 -24.85
CA LYS A 196 -15.13 -2.75 -25.62
C LYS A 196 -15.18 -4.16 -25.02
N ILE A 197 -15.10 -4.28 -23.70
CA ILE A 197 -15.16 -5.58 -23.00
C ILE A 197 -16.51 -6.25 -23.25
N LYS A 198 -17.63 -5.55 -23.08
CA LYS A 198 -18.96 -6.08 -23.37
C LYS A 198 -19.07 -6.58 -24.83
N THR A 199 -18.64 -5.77 -25.79
CA THR A 199 -18.69 -6.14 -27.21
C THR A 199 -17.82 -7.38 -27.52
N SER A 200 -16.63 -7.49 -26.91
CA SER A 200 -15.75 -8.66 -27.09
C SER A 200 -16.35 -9.91 -26.46
N TRP A 201 -16.99 -9.81 -25.31
CA TRP A 201 -17.66 -10.94 -24.64
C TRP A 201 -18.85 -11.46 -25.46
N TRP A 202 -19.70 -10.57 -25.99
CA TRP A 202 -20.79 -10.92 -26.89
C TRP A 202 -20.30 -11.64 -28.16
N LYS A 203 -19.22 -11.15 -28.77
CA LYS A 203 -18.63 -11.82 -29.95
C LYS A 203 -18.13 -13.22 -29.67
N ARG A 204 -17.65 -13.53 -28.45
CA ARG A 204 -17.19 -14.87 -28.05
C ARG A 204 -18.34 -15.84 -27.77
N LEU A 205 -19.53 -15.35 -27.46
CA LEU A 205 -20.70 -16.18 -27.19
C LEU A 205 -21.45 -16.61 -28.46
N PHE A 206 -21.24 -15.89 -29.56
CA PHE A 206 -21.97 -16.10 -30.82
C PHE A 206 -21.05 -16.48 -32.00
N ASN A 207 -19.78 -16.76 -31.75
CA ASN A 207 -18.86 -17.46 -32.65
C ASN A 207 -18.40 -18.77 -32.00
#